data_914588c9e01e66944cf5c857f04ef01e
#
_entry.id   914588c9e01e66944cf5c857f04ef01e
#
_cell.length_a   1.000
_cell.length_b   1.000
_cell.length_c   1.000
_cell.angle_alpha   90.00
_cell.angle_beta   90.00
_cell.angle_gamma   90.00
#
_symmetry.space_group_name_H-M   'P 1'
#
loop_
_entity.id
_entity.type
_entity.pdbx_description
1 polymer ?
#
loop_
_entity_poly.entity_id
_entity_poly.type
_entity_poly.pdbx_seq_one_letter_code
_entity_poly.pdbx_strand_id
1 'polypeptide(L)'
;MTGPAGCGKTMAAKSLVNALDRPDFYFNLGATQDPRSTLIGNTHFDKSKGTYFSESLFVKAISTPNAVILLDELSRAHPDAWNILMTVLDSGQRYLRLDEADGSETVNVAEGVTFVATANIGNEYTSTRVMDKALMDRFIIVEMDVLTDSEEHGLLTYMFPHVDSELLKSVAEISHLTRMESKSDAGKISSGISTRTSVELAGLLFDGFGLDEAAEVTVYPQYADDGGVDSERTYIKQLVQKYIGDGSSDDLFNEDEIEANNVNA
;
A
#
# COMPACT_ATOMS: atom_id res chain seq x y z
N MET A 1 -10.85 5.98 -1.64
CA MET A 1 -9.90 5.58 -2.70
C MET A 1 -9.73 4.07 -2.65
N THR A 2 -9.97 3.39 -3.74
CA THR A 2 -9.88 1.93 -3.86
C THR A 2 -8.91 1.56 -4.98
N GLY A 3 -8.39 0.32 -4.99
CA GLY A 3 -7.49 -0.14 -6.05
C GLY A 3 -6.47 -1.17 -5.58
N PRO A 4 -5.58 -1.64 -6.47
CA PRO A 4 -4.57 -2.65 -6.18
C PRO A 4 -3.60 -2.26 -5.05
N ALA A 5 -2.97 -3.26 -4.42
CA ALA A 5 -1.91 -3.00 -3.46
C ALA A 5 -0.72 -2.29 -4.14
N GLY A 6 -0.13 -1.32 -3.47
CA GLY A 6 1.05 -0.62 -3.99
C GLY A 6 0.80 0.43 -5.09
N CYS A 7 -0.45 0.69 -5.51
CA CYS A 7 -0.77 1.73 -6.51
C CYS A 7 -0.77 3.18 -5.96
N GLY A 8 -0.34 3.41 -4.72
CA GLY A 8 -0.18 4.76 -4.17
C GLY A 8 -1.39 5.36 -3.44
N LYS A 9 -2.46 4.59 -3.13
CA LYS A 9 -3.68 5.10 -2.45
C LYS A 9 -3.40 5.92 -1.20
N THR A 10 -2.63 5.37 -0.26
CA THR A 10 -2.29 6.06 1.00
C THR A 10 -1.49 7.34 0.75
N MET A 11 -0.58 7.33 -0.25
CA MET A 11 0.18 8.52 -0.65
C MET A 11 -0.75 9.60 -1.21
N ALA A 12 -1.62 9.23 -2.15
CA ALA A 12 -2.60 10.14 -2.75
C ALA A 12 -3.57 10.71 -1.68
N ALA A 13 -4.04 9.86 -0.76
CA ALA A 13 -4.90 10.28 0.33
C ALA A 13 -4.20 11.27 1.27
N LYS A 14 -2.95 11.01 1.66
CA LYS A 14 -2.15 11.93 2.49
C LYS A 14 -1.87 13.26 1.77
N SER A 15 -1.54 13.21 0.47
CA SER A 15 -1.34 14.41 -0.33
C SER A 15 -2.61 15.25 -0.42
N LEU A 16 -3.77 14.62 -0.61
CA LEU A 16 -5.06 15.30 -0.59
C LEU A 16 -5.33 15.97 0.77
N VAL A 17 -5.11 15.25 1.86
CA VAL A 17 -5.31 15.76 3.23
C VAL A 17 -4.43 16.99 3.47
N ASN A 18 -3.13 16.89 3.13
CA ASN A 18 -2.18 17.99 3.27
C ASN A 18 -2.56 19.22 2.43
N ALA A 19 -3.06 18.99 1.20
CA ALA A 19 -3.46 20.09 0.29
C ALA A 19 -4.69 20.85 0.77
N LEU A 20 -5.50 20.26 1.64
CA LEU A 20 -6.69 20.93 2.21
C LEU A 20 -6.35 21.96 3.29
N ASP A 21 -5.16 21.91 3.89
CA ASP A 21 -4.68 22.82 4.94
C ASP A 21 -5.71 22.96 6.10
N ARG A 22 -6.20 21.84 6.59
CA ARG A 22 -7.22 21.72 7.64
C ARG A 22 -6.68 20.85 8.78
N PRO A 23 -7.21 20.94 10.00
CA PRO A 23 -6.88 19.98 11.06
C PRO A 23 -7.05 18.56 10.54
N ASP A 24 -6.02 17.73 10.64
CA ASP A 24 -6.04 16.37 10.10
C ASP A 24 -5.73 15.32 11.17
N PHE A 25 -6.32 14.14 10.97
CA PHE A 25 -6.12 12.97 11.83
C PHE A 25 -5.98 11.71 10.96
N TYR A 26 -5.03 10.86 11.32
CA TYR A 26 -4.74 9.61 10.61
C TYR A 26 -4.99 8.40 11.50
N PHE A 27 -5.75 7.42 10.98
CA PHE A 27 -6.03 6.15 11.65
C PHE A 27 -5.76 4.99 10.69
N ASN A 28 -4.78 4.13 11.02
CA ASN A 28 -4.60 2.87 10.32
C ASN A 28 -5.50 1.80 10.97
N LEU A 29 -6.61 1.52 10.31
CA LEU A 29 -7.59 0.56 10.82
C LEU A 29 -7.21 -0.89 10.55
N GLY A 30 -6.32 -1.14 9.60
CA GLY A 30 -5.79 -2.48 9.31
C GLY A 30 -4.86 -3.02 10.40
N ALA A 31 -4.22 -2.14 11.16
CA ALA A 31 -3.34 -2.50 12.28
C ALA A 31 -4.06 -2.55 13.65
N THR A 32 -5.33 -2.17 13.70
CA THR A 32 -6.10 -2.07 14.95
C THR A 32 -6.63 -3.42 15.38
N GLN A 33 -6.19 -3.91 16.54
CA GLN A 33 -6.67 -5.16 17.14
C GLN A 33 -7.94 -4.96 17.98
N ASP A 34 -8.05 -3.81 18.65
CA ASP A 34 -9.22 -3.41 19.45
C ASP A 34 -9.85 -2.13 18.87
N PRO A 35 -10.89 -2.26 18.05
CA PRO A 35 -11.58 -1.13 17.45
C PRO A 35 -12.27 -0.22 18.46
N ARG A 36 -12.80 -0.79 19.56
CA ARG A 36 -13.49 0.01 20.58
C ARG A 36 -12.51 0.94 21.27
N SER A 37 -11.37 0.39 21.70
CA SER A 37 -10.30 1.17 22.30
C SER A 37 -9.82 2.31 21.40
N THR A 38 -9.65 2.02 20.11
CA THR A 38 -9.13 2.97 19.13
C THR A 38 -10.15 4.05 18.75
N LEU A 39 -11.43 3.68 18.60
CA LEU A 39 -12.46 4.59 18.07
C LEU A 39 -13.34 5.20 19.16
N ILE A 40 -13.50 4.55 20.31
CA ILE A 40 -14.35 5.03 21.40
C ILE A 40 -13.50 5.52 22.56
N GLY A 41 -12.69 4.64 23.13
CA GLY A 41 -11.85 4.93 24.28
C GLY A 41 -11.73 3.74 25.23
N ASN A 42 -11.12 3.98 26.38
CA ASN A 42 -10.84 2.97 27.38
C ASN A 42 -11.23 3.41 28.78
N THR A 43 -11.65 2.45 29.57
CA THR A 43 -11.82 2.62 31.01
C THR A 43 -10.51 2.31 31.73
N HIS A 44 -10.03 3.24 32.53
CA HIS A 44 -8.81 3.14 33.32
C HIS A 44 -9.14 3.17 34.80
N PHE A 45 -8.25 2.59 35.61
CA PHE A 45 -8.29 2.68 37.07
C PHE A 45 -7.05 3.43 37.55
N ASP A 46 -7.28 4.48 38.32
CA ASP A 46 -6.24 5.23 39.03
C ASP A 46 -6.52 5.20 40.55
N LYS A 47 -5.48 4.98 41.35
CA LYS A 47 -5.64 4.87 42.82
C LYS A 47 -6.21 6.12 43.50
N SER A 48 -6.03 7.27 42.88
CA SER A 48 -6.48 8.57 43.41
C SER A 48 -7.83 9.02 42.85
N LYS A 49 -8.13 8.63 41.60
CA LYS A 49 -9.33 9.06 40.85
C LYS A 49 -10.42 7.98 40.75
N GLY A 50 -10.08 6.74 41.15
CA GLY A 50 -10.96 5.61 40.93
C GLY A 50 -11.00 5.16 39.46
N THR A 51 -12.10 4.56 39.04
CA THR A 51 -12.35 4.18 37.65
C THR A 51 -12.81 5.41 36.86
N TYR A 52 -12.20 5.66 35.70
CA TYR A 52 -12.58 6.76 34.79
C TYR A 52 -12.48 6.32 33.35
N PHE A 53 -13.33 6.89 32.50
CA PHE A 53 -13.27 6.69 31.05
C PHE A 53 -12.35 7.75 30.41
N SER A 54 -11.54 7.29 29.43
CA SER A 54 -10.68 8.16 28.63
C SER A 54 -11.08 8.03 27.17
N GLU A 55 -11.53 9.12 26.58
CA GLU A 55 -11.88 9.20 25.17
C GLU A 55 -10.68 8.91 24.26
N SER A 56 -10.95 8.30 23.11
CA SER A 56 -9.94 8.06 22.09
C SER A 56 -9.58 9.35 21.32
N LEU A 57 -8.47 9.27 20.56
CA LEU A 57 -8.12 10.32 19.60
C LEU A 57 -9.20 10.49 18.51
N PHE A 58 -9.93 9.42 18.17
CA PHE A 58 -10.98 9.47 17.17
C PHE A 58 -12.18 10.32 17.64
N VAL A 59 -12.57 10.22 18.92
CA VAL A 59 -13.60 11.08 19.53
C VAL A 59 -13.19 12.55 19.40
N LYS A 60 -11.94 12.87 19.72
CA LYS A 60 -11.40 14.23 19.54
C LYS A 60 -11.43 14.66 18.06
N ALA A 61 -11.05 13.75 17.15
CA ALA A 61 -11.01 14.04 15.72
C ALA A 61 -12.40 14.41 15.17
N ILE A 62 -13.43 13.60 15.48
CA ILE A 62 -14.81 13.88 15.02
C ILE A 62 -15.43 15.11 15.68
N SER A 63 -14.94 15.52 16.84
CA SER A 63 -15.39 16.72 17.58
C SER A 63 -14.66 18.00 17.13
N THR A 64 -13.63 17.88 16.29
CA THR A 64 -12.86 19.03 15.80
C THR A 64 -13.51 19.60 14.55
N PRO A 65 -14.05 20.83 14.55
CA PRO A 65 -14.68 21.43 13.37
C PRO A 65 -13.72 21.48 12.17
N ASN A 66 -14.24 21.22 10.99
CA ASN A 66 -13.50 21.21 9.73
C ASN A 66 -12.33 20.20 9.68
N ALA A 67 -12.26 19.23 10.57
CA ALA A 67 -11.20 18.22 10.51
C ALA A 67 -11.32 17.33 9.27
N VAL A 68 -10.17 16.85 8.78
CA VAL A 68 -10.07 15.79 7.76
C VAL A 68 -9.57 14.53 8.45
N ILE A 69 -10.35 13.46 8.38
CA ILE A 69 -10.05 12.19 9.04
C ILE A 69 -9.73 11.14 7.97
N LEU A 70 -8.47 10.69 7.94
CA LEU A 70 -8.00 9.64 7.04
C LEU A 70 -8.10 8.28 7.72
N LEU A 71 -8.98 7.42 7.20
CA LEU A 71 -9.18 6.04 7.59
C LEU A 71 -8.43 5.13 6.62
N ASP A 72 -7.22 4.75 6.97
CA ASP A 72 -6.35 3.94 6.10
C ASP A 72 -6.60 2.44 6.31
N GLU A 73 -6.47 1.66 5.24
CA GLU A 73 -6.66 0.20 5.22
C GLU A 73 -8.06 -0.25 5.72
N LEU A 74 -9.12 0.48 5.37
CA LEU A 74 -10.48 0.22 5.86
C LEU A 74 -10.97 -1.20 5.53
N SER A 75 -10.58 -1.80 4.42
CA SER A 75 -10.91 -3.19 4.03
C SER A 75 -10.27 -4.25 4.92
N ARG A 76 -9.22 -3.91 5.68
CA ARG A 76 -8.54 -4.80 6.64
C ARG A 76 -9.03 -4.62 8.07
N ALA A 77 -9.85 -3.59 8.31
CA ALA A 77 -10.38 -3.29 9.62
C ALA A 77 -11.22 -4.45 10.20
N HIS A 78 -11.24 -4.55 11.52
CA HIS A 78 -12.14 -5.48 12.20
C HIS A 78 -13.62 -5.07 11.95
N PRO A 79 -14.57 -6.01 11.80
CA PRO A 79 -15.98 -5.68 11.57
C PRO A 79 -16.59 -4.75 12.61
N ASP A 80 -16.14 -4.83 13.86
CA ASP A 80 -16.61 -3.93 14.92
C ASP A 80 -16.24 -2.46 14.63
N ALA A 81 -15.10 -2.20 13.98
CA ALA A 81 -14.77 -0.85 13.52
C ALA A 81 -15.78 -0.35 12.49
N TRP A 82 -16.20 -1.21 11.56
CA TRP A 82 -17.24 -0.85 10.57
C TRP A 82 -18.55 -0.51 11.24
N ASN A 83 -18.99 -1.32 12.22
CA ASN A 83 -20.23 -1.08 12.98
C ASN A 83 -20.18 0.27 13.71
N ILE A 84 -19.07 0.61 14.35
CA ILE A 84 -18.87 1.91 15.02
C ILE A 84 -18.91 3.06 14.00
N LEU A 85 -18.32 2.90 12.84
CA LEU A 85 -18.26 3.94 11.80
C LEU A 85 -19.59 4.13 11.08
N MET A 86 -20.53 3.18 11.11
CA MET A 86 -21.80 3.27 10.40
C MET A 86 -22.60 4.55 10.74
N THR A 87 -22.74 4.86 12.02
CA THR A 87 -23.48 6.06 12.47
C THR A 87 -22.69 7.36 12.28
N VAL A 88 -21.36 7.27 12.41
CA VAL A 88 -20.45 8.40 12.24
C VAL A 88 -20.42 8.89 10.79
N LEU A 89 -20.42 7.95 9.84
CA LEU A 89 -20.34 8.22 8.39
C LEU A 89 -21.70 8.50 7.75
N ASP A 90 -22.78 8.12 8.39
CA ASP A 90 -24.13 8.30 7.86
C ASP A 90 -24.52 9.78 7.82
N SER A 91 -24.93 10.27 6.65
CA SER A 91 -25.24 11.70 6.44
C SER A 91 -26.41 12.20 7.29
N GLY A 92 -27.31 11.31 7.68
CA GLY A 92 -28.50 11.64 8.49
C GLY A 92 -28.30 11.45 9.99
N GLN A 93 -27.22 10.80 10.42
CA GLN A 93 -26.95 10.49 11.83
C GLN A 93 -25.78 11.27 12.40
N ARG A 94 -24.59 11.09 11.86
CA ARG A 94 -23.39 11.87 12.22
C ARG A 94 -23.11 11.91 13.72
N TYR A 95 -23.14 10.75 14.42
CA TYR A 95 -22.84 10.66 15.84
C TYR A 95 -22.08 9.39 16.21
N LEU A 96 -21.41 9.42 17.36
CA LEU A 96 -20.79 8.29 18.05
C LEU A 96 -21.33 8.20 19.47
N ARG A 97 -21.72 7.00 19.92
CA ARG A 97 -22.12 6.76 21.30
C ARG A 97 -20.95 6.26 22.13
N LEU A 98 -20.75 6.85 23.29
CA LEU A 98 -19.75 6.46 24.27
C LEU A 98 -20.45 5.64 25.38
N ASP A 99 -20.89 4.42 25.05
CA ASP A 99 -21.67 3.57 25.98
C ASP A 99 -20.89 3.17 27.25
N GLU A 100 -19.56 3.29 27.26
CA GLU A 100 -18.68 2.99 28.39
C GLU A 100 -18.37 4.24 29.25
N ALA A 101 -18.73 5.41 28.80
CA ALA A 101 -18.61 6.64 29.58
C ALA A 101 -19.73 6.78 30.58
N ASP A 102 -19.46 7.45 31.72
CA ASP A 102 -20.49 7.78 32.70
C ASP A 102 -21.58 8.62 32.02
N GLY A 103 -22.81 8.09 32.02
CA GLY A 103 -23.96 8.78 31.39
C GLY A 103 -24.21 8.42 29.93
N SER A 104 -23.41 7.51 29.31
CA SER A 104 -23.58 7.06 27.92
C SER A 104 -23.69 8.22 26.93
N GLU A 105 -22.72 9.08 26.94
CA GLU A 105 -22.71 10.33 26.16
C GLU A 105 -22.76 10.06 24.65
N THR A 106 -23.43 10.94 23.92
CA THR A 106 -23.45 10.95 22.46
C THR A 106 -22.62 12.11 21.95
N VAL A 107 -21.58 11.80 21.19
CA VAL A 107 -20.71 12.79 20.55
C VAL A 107 -21.16 12.99 19.11
N ASN A 108 -21.59 14.20 18.76
CA ASN A 108 -21.94 14.54 17.38
C ASN A 108 -20.68 14.86 16.58
N VAL A 109 -20.66 14.42 15.32
CA VAL A 109 -19.60 14.80 14.38
C VAL A 109 -19.71 16.29 14.09
N ALA A 110 -18.64 17.03 14.36
CA ALA A 110 -18.62 18.49 14.20
C ALA A 110 -18.84 18.92 12.75
N GLU A 111 -19.28 20.16 12.57
CA GLU A 111 -19.50 20.74 11.26
C GLU A 111 -18.23 20.74 10.41
N GLY A 112 -18.37 20.44 9.12
CA GLY A 112 -17.28 20.45 8.15
C GLY A 112 -16.34 19.25 8.24
N VAL A 113 -16.50 18.31 9.19
CA VAL A 113 -15.66 17.09 9.25
C VAL A 113 -15.84 16.28 7.99
N THR A 114 -14.72 15.94 7.37
CA THR A 114 -14.63 15.15 6.12
C THR A 114 -13.84 13.87 6.37
N PHE A 115 -14.35 12.75 5.84
CA PHE A 115 -13.67 11.47 5.92
C PHE A 115 -13.05 11.10 4.56
N VAL A 116 -11.81 10.68 4.58
CA VAL A 116 -11.10 10.08 3.45
C VAL A 116 -10.75 8.66 3.87
N ALA A 117 -11.00 7.69 2.99
CA ALA A 117 -10.66 6.29 3.30
C ALA A 117 -9.87 5.65 2.16
N THR A 118 -8.97 4.72 2.51
CA THR A 118 -8.32 3.84 1.55
C THR A 118 -8.75 2.40 1.78
N ALA A 119 -8.89 1.64 0.71
CA ALA A 119 -9.23 0.24 0.76
C ALA A 119 -8.61 -0.53 -0.42
N ASN A 120 -8.20 -1.77 -0.18
CA ASN A 120 -7.90 -2.70 -1.25
C ASN A 120 -9.20 -3.46 -1.58
N ILE A 121 -9.61 -3.44 -2.84
CA ILE A 121 -10.78 -4.18 -3.31
C ILE A 121 -10.28 -5.17 -4.38
N GLY A 122 -10.62 -6.45 -4.22
CA GLY A 122 -10.25 -7.53 -5.13
C GLY A 122 -10.21 -8.87 -4.39
N ASN A 123 -10.54 -9.95 -5.07
CA ASN A 123 -10.55 -11.30 -4.50
C ASN A 123 -9.13 -11.88 -4.31
N GLU A 124 -8.12 -11.22 -4.87
CA GLU A 124 -6.70 -11.59 -4.80
C GLU A 124 -6.05 -11.28 -3.43
N TYR A 125 -6.72 -10.48 -2.60
CA TYR A 125 -6.16 -10.09 -1.29
C TYR A 125 -6.67 -10.99 -0.18
N THR A 126 -5.88 -11.99 0.19
CA THR A 126 -6.22 -12.97 1.25
C THR A 126 -6.43 -12.36 2.63
N SER A 127 -5.93 -11.16 2.87
CA SER A 127 -6.07 -10.42 4.15
C SER A 127 -7.17 -9.36 4.13
N THR A 128 -7.85 -9.13 2.99
CA THR A 128 -8.95 -8.17 2.90
C THR A 128 -10.27 -8.89 3.11
N ARG A 129 -11.15 -8.24 3.86
CA ARG A 129 -12.53 -8.70 4.01
C ARG A 129 -13.38 -8.07 2.92
N VAL A 130 -14.38 -8.80 2.46
CA VAL A 130 -15.43 -8.20 1.62
C VAL A 130 -16.08 -7.10 2.45
N MET A 131 -15.90 -5.87 2.05
CA MET A 131 -16.48 -4.72 2.75
C MET A 131 -18.01 -4.74 2.62
N ASP A 132 -18.69 -4.43 3.71
CA ASP A 132 -20.14 -4.30 3.72
C ASP A 132 -20.57 -3.22 2.72
N LYS A 133 -21.53 -3.56 1.87
CA LYS A 133 -22.08 -2.65 0.88
C LYS A 133 -22.67 -1.40 1.54
N ALA A 134 -23.31 -1.54 2.70
CA ALA A 134 -23.85 -0.41 3.43
C ALA A 134 -22.76 0.57 3.89
N LEU A 135 -21.54 0.08 4.24
CA LEU A 135 -20.41 0.94 4.55
C LEU A 135 -19.90 1.64 3.29
N MET A 136 -19.80 0.93 2.18
CA MET A 136 -19.35 1.48 0.90
C MET A 136 -20.28 2.58 0.37
N ASP A 137 -21.60 2.42 0.53
CA ASP A 137 -22.61 3.39 0.12
C ASP A 137 -22.51 4.75 0.84
N ARG A 138 -21.72 4.83 1.94
CA ARG A 138 -21.45 6.08 2.67
C ARG A 138 -20.28 6.88 2.09
N PHE A 139 -19.60 6.34 1.09
CA PHE A 139 -18.45 6.99 0.44
C PHE A 139 -18.69 7.22 -1.04
N ILE A 140 -18.11 8.29 -1.55
CA ILE A 140 -17.87 8.44 -2.98
C ILE A 140 -16.61 7.63 -3.31
N ILE A 141 -16.74 6.64 -4.18
CA ILE A 141 -15.64 5.74 -4.52
C ILE A 141 -14.84 6.34 -5.66
N VAL A 142 -13.53 6.47 -5.44
CA VAL A 142 -12.53 6.84 -6.45
C VAL A 142 -11.65 5.62 -6.65
N GLU A 143 -11.73 5.02 -7.82
CA GLU A 143 -10.88 3.89 -8.19
C GLU A 143 -9.54 4.39 -8.71
N MET A 144 -8.47 3.78 -8.22
CA MET A 144 -7.10 4.00 -8.67
C MET A 144 -6.58 2.70 -9.27
N ASP A 145 -5.98 2.77 -10.42
CA ASP A 145 -5.29 1.65 -11.04
C ASP A 145 -3.76 1.78 -10.86
N VAL A 146 -3.03 0.78 -11.27
CA VAL A 146 -1.58 0.85 -11.41
C VAL A 146 -1.22 1.85 -12.51
N LEU A 147 -0.10 2.52 -12.33
CA LEU A 147 0.41 3.46 -13.34
C LEU A 147 0.76 2.72 -14.63
N THR A 148 0.54 3.38 -15.75
CA THR A 148 1.12 2.96 -17.03
C THR A 148 2.65 3.10 -16.97
N ASP A 149 3.37 2.47 -17.90
CA ASP A 149 4.83 2.59 -18.02
C ASP A 149 5.28 4.06 -18.14
N SER A 150 4.59 4.85 -18.96
CA SER A 150 4.85 6.27 -19.17
C SER A 150 4.61 7.11 -17.90
N GLU A 151 3.51 6.87 -17.17
CA GLU A 151 3.21 7.56 -15.92
C GLU A 151 4.19 7.18 -14.81
N GLU A 152 4.57 5.90 -14.75
CA GLU A 152 5.54 5.40 -13.77
C GLU A 152 6.94 5.96 -14.05
N HIS A 153 7.37 5.99 -15.31
CA HIS A 153 8.61 6.66 -15.70
C HIS A 153 8.59 8.15 -15.30
N GLY A 154 7.47 8.85 -15.54
CA GLY A 154 7.30 10.24 -15.11
C GLY A 154 7.41 10.43 -13.60
N LEU A 155 6.81 9.53 -12.82
CA LEU A 155 6.92 9.52 -11.37
C LEU A 155 8.38 9.30 -10.90
N LEU A 156 9.05 8.28 -11.44
CA LEU A 156 10.42 7.95 -11.09
C LEU A 156 11.39 9.09 -11.45
N THR A 157 11.23 9.70 -12.61
CA THR A 157 12.03 10.86 -13.04
C THR A 157 11.82 12.08 -12.12
N TYR A 158 10.59 12.31 -11.67
CA TYR A 158 10.29 13.36 -10.71
C TYR A 158 10.94 13.10 -9.34
N MET A 159 10.91 11.86 -8.86
CA MET A 159 11.47 11.50 -7.56
C MET A 159 13.00 11.40 -7.56
N PHE A 160 13.59 10.96 -8.67
CA PHE A 160 15.02 10.70 -8.81
C PHE A 160 15.64 11.44 -10.03
N PRO A 161 15.64 12.79 -10.03
CA PRO A 161 16.03 13.59 -11.20
C PRO A 161 17.50 13.47 -11.59
N HIS A 162 18.34 12.85 -10.74
CA HIS A 162 19.78 12.66 -10.99
C HIS A 162 20.12 11.26 -11.51
N VAL A 163 19.16 10.34 -11.56
CA VAL A 163 19.34 9.03 -12.18
C VAL A 163 19.12 9.13 -13.68
N ASP A 164 19.87 8.35 -14.46
CA ASP A 164 19.69 8.27 -15.90
C ASP A 164 18.23 7.96 -16.27
N SER A 165 17.65 8.79 -17.12
CA SER A 165 16.25 8.67 -17.53
C SER A 165 15.96 7.35 -18.26
N GLU A 166 16.91 6.83 -19.06
CA GLU A 166 16.73 5.55 -19.77
C GLU A 166 16.74 4.38 -18.79
N LEU A 167 17.53 4.48 -17.72
CA LEU A 167 17.54 3.47 -16.65
C LEU A 167 16.22 3.47 -15.86
N LEU A 168 15.68 4.66 -15.53
CA LEU A 168 14.37 4.78 -14.89
C LEU A 168 13.23 4.31 -15.80
N LYS A 169 13.35 4.52 -17.10
CA LYS A 169 12.42 4.00 -18.10
C LYS A 169 12.45 2.47 -18.14
N SER A 170 13.64 1.87 -18.07
CA SER A 170 13.79 0.41 -17.97
C SER A 170 13.08 -0.16 -16.74
N VAL A 171 13.18 0.49 -15.58
CA VAL A 171 12.45 0.11 -14.36
C VAL A 171 10.94 0.15 -14.57
N ALA A 172 10.41 1.21 -15.19
CA ALA A 172 9.00 1.34 -15.49
C ALA A 172 8.50 0.28 -16.47
N GLU A 173 9.25 0.01 -17.53
CA GLU A 173 8.94 -1.03 -18.52
C GLU A 173 8.97 -2.44 -17.92
N ILE A 174 9.97 -2.79 -17.11
CA ILE A 174 10.05 -4.06 -16.38
C ILE A 174 8.80 -4.22 -15.50
N SER A 175 8.44 -3.19 -14.75
CA SER A 175 7.28 -3.23 -13.88
C SER A 175 5.98 -3.41 -14.64
N HIS A 176 5.83 -2.70 -15.75
CA HIS A 176 4.67 -2.83 -16.66
C HIS A 176 4.57 -4.25 -17.23
N LEU A 177 5.67 -4.81 -17.76
CA LEU A 177 5.70 -6.14 -18.35
C LEU A 177 5.35 -7.22 -17.33
N THR A 178 5.84 -7.11 -16.09
CA THR A 178 5.48 -8.07 -15.03
C THR A 178 3.99 -8.00 -14.68
N ARG A 179 3.38 -6.81 -14.66
CA ARG A 179 1.94 -6.65 -14.43
C ARG A 179 1.09 -7.22 -15.56
N MET A 180 1.57 -7.08 -16.80
CA MET A 180 0.90 -7.70 -17.96
C MET A 180 0.98 -9.22 -17.91
N GLU A 181 2.16 -9.76 -17.59
CA GLU A 181 2.38 -11.20 -17.47
C GLU A 181 1.52 -11.82 -16.37
N SER A 182 1.45 -11.20 -15.19
CA SER A 182 0.67 -11.71 -14.06
C SER A 182 -0.85 -11.69 -14.29
N LYS A 183 -1.34 -10.88 -15.24
CA LYS A 183 -2.75 -10.83 -15.64
C LYS A 183 -3.09 -11.79 -16.79
N SER A 184 -2.10 -12.43 -17.38
CA SER A 184 -2.29 -13.38 -18.48
C SER A 184 -2.83 -14.72 -17.95
N ASP A 185 -3.75 -15.34 -18.67
CA ASP A 185 -4.30 -16.67 -18.31
C ASP A 185 -3.23 -17.78 -18.26
N ALA A 186 -2.12 -17.61 -18.98
CA ALA A 186 -0.97 -18.49 -18.98
C ALA A 186 0.27 -17.83 -18.37
N GLY A 187 0.07 -16.87 -17.50
CA GLY A 187 1.15 -16.09 -16.90
C GLY A 187 2.12 -16.95 -16.10
N LYS A 188 3.41 -16.65 -16.24
CA LYS A 188 4.50 -17.35 -15.56
C LYS A 188 4.76 -16.86 -14.14
N ILE A 189 4.13 -15.77 -13.74
CA ILE A 189 4.29 -15.14 -12.43
C ILE A 189 2.94 -14.85 -11.79
N SER A 190 2.86 -14.99 -10.48
CA SER A 190 1.64 -14.83 -9.70
C SER A 190 1.27 -13.37 -9.45
N SER A 191 2.24 -12.46 -9.49
CA SER A 191 2.04 -11.03 -9.22
C SER A 191 3.01 -10.16 -9.99
N GLY A 192 2.57 -8.97 -10.40
CA GLY A 192 3.42 -7.95 -11.00
C GLY A 192 4.13 -7.08 -9.96
N ILE A 193 5.23 -6.46 -10.36
CA ILE A 193 5.97 -5.49 -9.55
C ILE A 193 5.06 -4.29 -9.23
N SER A 194 4.96 -3.94 -7.94
CA SER A 194 4.18 -2.77 -7.51
C SER A 194 4.95 -1.46 -7.76
N THR A 195 4.25 -0.34 -7.89
CA THR A 195 4.90 0.99 -7.97
C THR A 195 5.78 1.29 -6.74
N ARG A 196 5.44 0.74 -5.58
CA ARG A 196 6.31 0.83 -4.40
C ARG A 196 7.67 0.18 -4.64
N THR A 197 7.68 -1.04 -5.18
CA THR A 197 8.91 -1.77 -5.51
C THR A 197 9.71 -1.04 -6.58
N SER A 198 9.05 -0.45 -7.59
CA SER A 198 9.74 0.36 -8.60
C SER A 198 10.44 1.58 -8.00
N VAL A 199 9.80 2.25 -7.04
CA VAL A 199 10.40 3.37 -6.31
C VAL A 199 11.58 2.90 -5.44
N GLU A 200 11.48 1.76 -4.78
CA GLU A 200 12.57 1.17 -4.00
C GLU A 200 13.77 0.81 -4.90
N LEU A 201 13.50 0.19 -6.05
CA LEU A 201 14.51 -0.13 -7.05
C LEU A 201 15.21 1.14 -7.57
N ALA A 202 14.44 2.17 -7.96
CA ALA A 202 14.97 3.45 -8.41
C ALA A 202 15.77 4.19 -7.31
N GLY A 203 15.39 4.01 -6.05
CA GLY A 203 16.15 4.54 -4.90
C GLY A 203 17.55 3.94 -4.81
N LEU A 204 17.71 2.63 -5.03
CA LEU A 204 19.03 2.00 -5.06
C LEU A 204 19.85 2.43 -6.28
N LEU A 205 19.22 2.63 -7.43
CA LEU A 205 19.89 3.21 -8.60
C LEU A 205 20.41 4.63 -8.29
N PHE A 206 19.64 5.43 -7.56
CA PHE A 206 20.07 6.75 -7.10
C PHE A 206 21.26 6.67 -6.13
N ASP A 207 21.33 5.64 -5.29
CA ASP A 207 22.46 5.38 -4.40
C ASP A 207 23.70 4.81 -5.13
N GLY A 208 23.60 4.58 -6.45
CA GLY A 208 24.72 4.18 -7.32
C GLY A 208 24.85 2.67 -7.54
N PHE A 209 23.88 1.86 -7.11
CA PHE A 209 23.86 0.42 -7.41
C PHE A 209 23.46 0.18 -8.88
N GLY A 210 23.96 -0.91 -9.46
CA GLY A 210 23.52 -1.36 -10.78
C GLY A 210 22.11 -1.93 -10.76
N LEU A 211 21.45 -2.00 -11.93
CA LEU A 211 20.08 -2.49 -12.05
C LEU A 211 19.91 -3.92 -11.51
N ASP A 212 20.87 -4.81 -11.80
CA ASP A 212 20.83 -6.20 -11.32
C ASP A 212 21.03 -6.28 -9.80
N GLU A 213 22.02 -5.57 -9.27
CA GLU A 213 22.26 -5.50 -7.82
C GLU A 213 21.05 -4.96 -7.06
N ALA A 214 20.44 -3.91 -7.57
CA ALA A 214 19.23 -3.33 -7.00
C ALA A 214 18.04 -4.31 -7.08
N ALA A 215 17.88 -5.02 -8.21
CA ALA A 215 16.84 -6.03 -8.38
C ALA A 215 17.04 -7.27 -7.49
N GLU A 216 18.29 -7.65 -7.18
CA GLU A 216 18.61 -8.79 -6.31
C GLU A 216 18.00 -8.64 -4.91
N VAL A 217 17.89 -7.42 -4.40
CA VAL A 217 17.38 -7.15 -3.06
C VAL A 217 15.94 -6.64 -3.04
N THR A 218 15.46 -5.99 -4.11
CA THR A 218 14.11 -5.39 -4.13
C THR A 218 13.09 -6.25 -4.86
N VAL A 219 13.48 -6.92 -5.95
CA VAL A 219 12.55 -7.59 -6.87
C VAL A 219 12.60 -9.11 -6.72
N TYR A 220 13.77 -9.73 -6.90
CA TYR A 220 13.86 -11.18 -6.94
C TYR A 220 13.36 -11.91 -5.69
N PRO A 221 13.55 -11.39 -4.46
CA PRO A 221 13.04 -12.06 -3.26
C PRO A 221 11.50 -12.11 -3.17
N GLN A 222 10.78 -11.32 -3.97
CA GLN A 222 9.32 -11.32 -3.99
C GLN A 222 8.73 -12.52 -4.76
N TYR A 223 9.56 -13.25 -5.51
CA TYR A 223 9.15 -14.34 -6.38
C TYR A 223 9.68 -15.68 -5.90
N ALA A 224 8.85 -16.71 -6.05
CA ALA A 224 9.21 -18.07 -5.68
C ALA A 224 10.35 -18.60 -6.56
N ASP A 225 11.26 -19.37 -5.93
CA ASP A 225 12.39 -20.03 -6.60
C ASP A 225 12.12 -21.53 -6.84
N ASP A 226 10.91 -21.98 -6.48
CA ASP A 226 10.48 -23.36 -6.68
C ASP A 226 10.25 -23.63 -8.17
N GLY A 227 10.90 -24.66 -8.71
CA GLY A 227 10.81 -25.02 -10.12
C GLY A 227 12.10 -24.80 -10.92
N GLY A 228 13.18 -24.31 -10.32
CA GLY A 228 14.48 -24.13 -10.95
C GLY A 228 14.43 -23.17 -12.15
N VAL A 229 14.79 -23.65 -13.34
CA VAL A 229 14.79 -22.82 -14.56
C VAL A 229 13.42 -22.30 -14.99
N ASP A 230 12.34 -22.96 -14.56
CA ASP A 230 10.95 -22.55 -14.84
C ASP A 230 10.32 -21.77 -13.68
N SER A 231 11.11 -21.39 -12.66
CA SER A 231 10.61 -20.61 -11.52
C SER A 231 10.22 -19.19 -11.92
N GLU A 232 9.28 -18.60 -11.14
CA GLU A 232 8.93 -17.20 -11.28
C GLU A 232 10.15 -16.29 -11.20
N ARG A 233 11.03 -16.56 -10.22
CA ARG A 233 12.27 -15.79 -10.01
C ARG A 233 13.19 -15.85 -11.21
N THR A 234 13.37 -17.02 -11.83
CA THR A 234 14.18 -17.17 -13.04
C THR A 234 13.60 -16.37 -14.19
N TYR A 235 12.28 -16.39 -14.38
CA TYR A 235 11.63 -15.57 -15.39
C TYR A 235 11.90 -14.06 -15.18
N ILE A 236 11.78 -13.58 -13.94
CA ILE A 236 12.04 -12.18 -13.61
C ILE A 236 13.51 -11.82 -13.83
N LYS A 237 14.46 -12.67 -13.43
CA LYS A 237 15.89 -12.47 -13.71
C LYS A 237 16.17 -12.32 -15.21
N GLN A 238 15.62 -13.20 -16.03
CA GLN A 238 15.73 -13.12 -17.47
C GLN A 238 15.12 -11.85 -18.07
N LEU A 239 14.01 -11.38 -17.47
CA LEU A 239 13.39 -10.13 -17.91
C LEU A 239 14.29 -8.93 -17.58
N VAL A 240 14.82 -8.83 -16.37
CA VAL A 240 15.72 -7.74 -15.94
C VAL A 240 16.99 -7.72 -16.78
N GLN A 241 17.59 -8.89 -17.06
CA GLN A 241 18.81 -9.01 -17.86
C GLN A 241 18.70 -8.40 -19.27
N LYS A 242 17.50 -8.36 -19.86
CA LYS A 242 17.30 -7.70 -21.16
C LYS A 242 17.53 -6.17 -21.12
N TYR A 243 17.47 -5.58 -19.94
CA TYR A 243 17.64 -4.13 -19.71
C TYR A 243 19.01 -3.78 -19.12
N ILE A 244 19.82 -4.79 -18.79
CA ILE A 244 21.21 -4.60 -18.41
C ILE A 244 21.99 -4.51 -19.70
N GLY A 245 22.44 -3.30 -20.10
CA GLY A 245 23.22 -3.12 -21.33
C GLY A 245 24.50 -3.95 -21.30
N ASP A 246 25.05 -4.25 -22.50
CA ASP A 246 26.24 -5.10 -22.76
C ASP A 246 27.55 -4.70 -22.00
N GLY A 247 27.47 -3.85 -21.00
CA GLY A 247 28.61 -3.32 -20.24
C GLY A 247 28.97 -4.10 -18.97
N SER A 248 28.20 -5.12 -18.58
CA SER A 248 28.48 -5.96 -17.41
C SER A 248 28.10 -7.42 -17.63
N SER A 249 28.46 -8.00 -18.80
CA SER A 249 28.44 -9.42 -18.98
C SER A 249 29.67 -10.04 -18.30
N ASP A 250 29.62 -10.23 -16.99
CA ASP A 250 30.21 -11.44 -16.42
C ASP A 250 29.30 -12.59 -16.89
N ASP A 251 29.70 -13.16 -18.00
CA ASP A 251 29.05 -14.27 -18.69
C ASP A 251 29.04 -15.47 -17.73
N LEU A 252 27.96 -15.64 -16.95
CA LEU A 252 27.79 -16.85 -16.09
C LEU A 252 27.67 -18.14 -16.89
N PHE A 253 27.72 -18.05 -18.24
CA PHE A 253 27.75 -19.16 -19.17
C PHE A 253 28.80 -18.90 -20.24
N ASN A 254 30.06 -18.86 -19.83
CA ASN A 254 31.16 -18.90 -20.78
C ASN A 254 31.28 -20.35 -21.30
N GLU A 255 30.76 -20.59 -22.50
CA GLU A 255 30.86 -21.91 -23.16
C GLU A 255 32.33 -22.39 -23.27
N ASP A 256 33.30 -21.48 -23.27
CA ASP A 256 34.73 -21.76 -23.31
C ASP A 256 35.28 -22.44 -22.03
N GLU A 257 34.66 -22.28 -20.86
CA GLU A 257 35.07 -23.00 -19.65
C GLU A 257 34.51 -24.42 -19.57
N ILE A 258 33.42 -24.70 -20.27
CA ILE A 258 32.85 -26.06 -20.36
C ILE A 258 33.70 -26.95 -21.28
N GLU A 259 34.28 -26.41 -22.35
CA GLU A 259 35.17 -27.16 -23.24
C GLU A 259 36.55 -27.40 -22.60
N ALA A 260 37.07 -26.49 -21.80
CA ALA A 260 38.37 -26.65 -21.13
C ALA A 260 38.37 -27.76 -20.05
N ASN A 261 37.23 -28.04 -19.41
CA ASN A 261 37.11 -29.10 -18.40
C ASN A 261 36.87 -30.50 -19.02
N ASN A 262 36.45 -30.59 -20.29
CA ASN A 262 36.23 -31.86 -20.97
C ASN A 262 37.47 -32.41 -21.70
N VAL A 263 38.56 -31.67 -21.76
CA VAL A 263 39.81 -32.10 -22.42
C VAL A 263 40.81 -32.76 -21.45
N ASN A 264 40.55 -32.68 -20.12
CA ASN A 264 41.42 -33.25 -19.08
C ASN A 264 40.79 -34.40 -18.25
N ALA A 265 39.81 -35.12 -18.81
CA ALA A 265 39.24 -36.30 -18.18
C ALA A 265 39.56 -37.59 -19.01
#